data_61de8be14b0493e12f0f3444ecf8d445
#
_entry.id   61de8be14b0493e12f0f3444ecf8d445
#
_cell.length_a   1.000
_cell.length_b   1.000
_cell.length_c   1.000
_cell.angle_alpha   90.00
_cell.angle_beta   90.00
_cell.angle_gamma   90.00
#
_symmetry.space_group_name_H-M   'P 1'
#
loop_
_entity.id
_entity.type
_entity.pdbx_description
1 polymer ?
#
loop_
_entity_poly.entity_id
_entity_poly.type
_entity_poly.pdbx_seq_one_letter_code
_entity_poly.pdbx_strand_id
1 'polypeptide(L)'
;MTFGLPANATPWAFTLQQGRMDVALPDYEIAGWKATGIHADIVNSVEASNKQVGVTFRPGSRLTLARIARQSGSTPAELIDVQLDLADTEVTVDLGAPGTMPERTRISGNVRIDIAEVRHPSLKPQRWWFEGEVSGTLADLKLEGTLNASSGLTADLVLRNQSASNLAAHISTTMAAQKAGEALAATLLNWPELLALDSGELTLQANLRLNSNEPLAADARLELTHVSGVMDRTAFTNLSGRLLFALEEDTLTAALRDTRIGEVDSGIGIGPIQLLADYEANLAAPLRGQLAVQQATAEFLGGRLRVAPRTVDLSSKPWHLPIDVYDLSLERLLQVYPAEGFSGTGRLTGRIPVEVTDAGVRVDEGALRAVSPGGKLIMPAERLQAMLGSSDAMELVVQALQNFHYSVLESTIDYDEEGKLALGLRLEGENPDLRGGQPVVLNINLEEDIPALLTSLQLSGRVNEAVTERVRERLQQSGQEAVP
;
A
#
# COMPACT_ATOMS: atom_id res chain seq x y z
N MET A 1 -16.48 9.12 -57.15
CA MET A 1 -15.49 8.91 -58.22
C MET A 1 -15.01 7.47 -58.12
N THR A 2 -15.28 6.65 -59.14
CA THR A 2 -14.76 5.28 -59.21
C THR A 2 -13.50 5.36 -60.07
N PHE A 3 -12.33 5.19 -59.46
CA PHE A 3 -11.09 5.05 -60.19
C PHE A 3 -10.91 3.59 -60.59
N GLY A 4 -11.06 3.28 -61.86
CA GLY A 4 -10.65 2.02 -62.42
C GLY A 4 -9.12 1.96 -62.53
N LEU A 5 -8.49 1.06 -61.76
CA LEU A 5 -7.05 0.80 -61.87
C LEU A 5 -6.77 0.09 -63.21
N PRO A 6 -5.76 0.47 -63.96
CA PRO A 6 -5.42 -0.22 -65.22
C PRO A 6 -4.97 -1.65 -64.95
N ALA A 7 -5.56 -2.59 -65.67
CA ALA A 7 -5.38 -4.03 -65.52
C ALA A 7 -4.06 -4.61 -66.04
N ASN A 8 -3.09 -3.80 -66.45
CA ASN A 8 -1.84 -4.25 -67.08
C ASN A 8 -0.61 -3.78 -66.33
N ALA A 9 0.42 -4.58 -66.36
CA ALA A 9 1.70 -4.53 -65.65
C ALA A 9 2.60 -3.30 -65.90
N THR A 10 2.05 -2.18 -66.31
CA THR A 10 2.82 -0.89 -66.35
C THR A 10 2.89 -0.30 -64.97
N PRO A 11 4.07 0.04 -64.48
CA PRO A 11 4.24 0.76 -63.19
C PRO A 11 3.46 2.09 -63.24
N TRP A 12 2.54 2.26 -62.30
CA TRP A 12 1.79 3.49 -62.11
C TRP A 12 2.14 4.10 -60.74
N ALA A 13 2.07 5.39 -60.64
CA ALA A 13 2.22 6.15 -59.38
C ALA A 13 1.14 7.23 -59.33
N PHE A 14 0.60 7.43 -58.15
CA PHE A 14 -0.36 8.48 -57.86
C PHE A 14 0.05 9.18 -56.56
N THR A 15 -0.02 10.50 -56.53
CA THR A 15 0.28 11.29 -55.33
C THR A 15 -0.87 12.29 -55.09
N LEU A 16 -1.43 12.26 -53.89
CA LEU A 16 -2.33 13.27 -53.38
C LEU A 16 -1.57 14.07 -52.32
N GLN A 17 -1.26 15.32 -52.60
CA GLN A 17 -0.47 16.14 -51.67
C GLN A 17 -1.24 16.52 -50.42
N GLN A 18 -2.58 16.74 -50.51
CA GLN A 18 -3.45 17.06 -49.40
C GLN A 18 -4.88 16.58 -49.69
N GLY A 19 -5.38 15.73 -48.83
CA GLY A 19 -6.78 15.34 -48.73
C GLY A 19 -7.36 15.74 -47.40
N ARG A 20 -8.67 16.00 -47.34
CA ARG A 20 -9.41 16.17 -46.11
C ARG A 20 -10.66 15.30 -46.16
N MET A 21 -10.91 14.61 -45.09
CA MET A 21 -12.08 13.77 -44.91
C MET A 21 -12.69 14.02 -43.51
N ASP A 22 -13.96 14.32 -43.51
CA ASP A 22 -14.76 14.54 -42.32
C ASP A 22 -15.90 13.51 -42.34
N VAL A 23 -15.90 12.55 -41.42
CA VAL A 23 -16.82 11.40 -41.45
C VAL A 23 -17.29 11.04 -40.04
N ALA A 24 -18.62 10.94 -39.88
CA ALA A 24 -19.22 10.25 -38.74
C ALA A 24 -19.29 8.74 -39.03
N LEU A 25 -18.76 7.95 -38.12
CA LEU A 25 -18.75 6.49 -38.22
C LEU A 25 -19.89 5.90 -37.35
N PRO A 26 -20.43 4.73 -37.72
CA PRO A 26 -21.42 4.04 -36.91
C PRO A 26 -20.80 3.58 -35.58
N ASP A 27 -21.67 3.30 -34.60
CA ASP A 27 -21.28 2.65 -33.35
C ASP A 27 -20.54 1.34 -33.65
N TYR A 28 -19.51 1.05 -32.87
CA TYR A 28 -18.67 -0.11 -33.04
C TYR A 28 -18.56 -0.92 -31.76
N GLU A 29 -18.68 -2.24 -31.89
CA GLU A 29 -18.53 -3.17 -30.76
C GLU A 29 -17.40 -4.16 -31.02
N ILE A 30 -16.51 -4.29 -30.01
CA ILE A 30 -15.41 -5.27 -30.06
C ILE A 30 -15.10 -5.75 -28.64
N ALA A 31 -14.93 -7.06 -28.48
CA ALA A 31 -14.49 -7.69 -27.23
C ALA A 31 -15.28 -7.23 -25.97
N GLY A 32 -16.59 -7.02 -26.11
CA GLY A 32 -17.45 -6.58 -25.03
C GLY A 32 -17.39 -5.08 -24.69
N TRP A 33 -16.71 -4.29 -25.52
CA TRP A 33 -16.71 -2.84 -25.46
C TRP A 33 -17.49 -2.22 -26.61
N LYS A 34 -18.28 -1.19 -26.32
CA LYS A 34 -19.03 -0.43 -27.30
C LYS A 34 -18.52 1.00 -27.36
N ALA A 35 -18.11 1.43 -28.56
CA ALA A 35 -17.75 2.79 -28.88
C ALA A 35 -18.91 3.49 -29.61
N THR A 36 -19.27 4.70 -29.18
CA THR A 36 -20.35 5.51 -29.72
C THR A 36 -19.90 6.93 -30.00
N GLY A 37 -20.59 7.60 -30.95
CA GLY A 37 -20.29 8.98 -31.35
C GLY A 37 -18.91 9.10 -31.97
N ILE A 38 -18.57 8.18 -32.87
CA ILE A 38 -17.28 8.13 -33.53
C ILE A 38 -17.26 9.12 -34.68
N HIS A 39 -16.27 10.05 -34.64
CA HIS A 39 -16.08 11.06 -35.68
C HIS A 39 -14.61 11.15 -36.06
N ALA A 40 -14.31 11.14 -37.34
CA ALA A 40 -12.97 11.22 -37.90
C ALA A 40 -12.83 12.49 -38.78
N ASP A 41 -11.96 13.41 -38.35
CA ASP A 41 -11.49 14.56 -39.17
C ASP A 41 -10.05 14.25 -39.56
N ILE A 42 -9.84 13.88 -40.81
CA ILE A 42 -8.56 13.38 -41.32
C ILE A 42 -8.01 14.35 -42.36
N VAL A 43 -6.82 14.85 -42.14
CA VAL A 43 -6.01 15.58 -43.12
C VAL A 43 -4.84 14.67 -43.51
N ASN A 44 -4.74 14.30 -44.77
CA ASN A 44 -3.75 13.32 -45.22
C ASN A 44 -3.04 13.71 -46.51
N SER A 45 -1.93 13.05 -46.76
CA SER A 45 -1.34 12.89 -48.08
C SER A 45 -1.29 11.41 -48.43
N VAL A 46 -1.42 11.08 -49.70
CA VAL A 46 -1.41 9.71 -50.19
C VAL A 46 -0.40 9.54 -51.27
N GLU A 47 0.44 8.51 -51.17
CA GLU A 47 1.33 8.02 -52.20
C GLU A 47 0.96 6.60 -52.57
N ALA A 48 0.63 6.34 -53.80
CA ALA A 48 0.21 5.04 -54.26
C ALA A 48 0.93 4.58 -55.49
N SER A 49 1.26 3.33 -55.55
CA SER A 49 1.89 2.68 -56.69
C SER A 49 1.30 1.26 -56.88
N ASN A 50 1.73 0.57 -57.93
CA ASN A 50 1.37 -0.83 -58.12
C ASN A 50 1.93 -1.78 -57.03
N LYS A 51 2.82 -1.34 -56.16
CA LYS A 51 3.44 -2.14 -55.11
C LYS A 51 2.95 -1.76 -53.71
N GLN A 52 2.64 -0.50 -53.48
CA GLN A 52 2.43 0.05 -52.15
C GLN A 52 1.46 1.23 -52.18
N VAL A 53 0.66 1.34 -51.12
CA VAL A 53 -0.14 2.54 -50.81
C VAL A 53 0.32 3.06 -49.47
N GLY A 54 0.80 4.30 -49.39
CA GLY A 54 1.14 5.02 -48.18
C GLY A 54 0.17 6.17 -47.94
N VAL A 55 -0.32 6.29 -46.71
CA VAL A 55 -1.14 7.39 -46.22
C VAL A 55 -0.46 8.01 -45.02
N THR A 56 -0.05 9.27 -45.14
CA THR A 56 0.53 10.05 -44.03
C THR A 56 -0.54 10.98 -43.48
N PHE A 57 -0.85 10.85 -42.20
CA PHE A 57 -1.74 11.76 -41.50
C PHE A 57 -0.99 13.06 -41.16
N ARG A 58 -1.63 14.19 -41.46
CA ARG A 58 -1.05 15.54 -41.29
C ARG A 58 -1.64 16.16 -40.01
N PRO A 59 -1.01 17.22 -39.47
CA PRO A 59 -1.55 18.00 -38.36
C PRO A 59 -3.02 18.38 -38.57
N GLY A 60 -3.84 18.09 -37.53
CA GLY A 60 -5.31 18.23 -37.59
C GLY A 60 -6.04 16.91 -37.84
N SER A 61 -5.32 15.80 -38.11
CA SER A 61 -5.93 14.46 -38.18
C SER A 61 -6.29 13.96 -36.80
N ARG A 62 -7.59 13.73 -36.59
CA ARG A 62 -8.13 13.39 -35.29
C ARG A 62 -9.28 12.39 -35.40
N LEU A 63 -9.30 11.43 -34.47
CA LEU A 63 -10.43 10.55 -34.22
C LEU A 63 -11.01 10.90 -32.84
N THR A 64 -12.28 11.17 -32.76
CA THR A 64 -13.00 11.41 -31.51
C THR A 64 -14.07 10.37 -31.27
N LEU A 65 -14.26 9.97 -30.01
CA LEU A 65 -15.29 9.04 -29.58
C LEU A 65 -15.96 9.63 -28.36
N ALA A 66 -17.27 9.85 -28.44
CA ALA A 66 -18.00 10.44 -27.32
C ALA A 66 -17.99 9.51 -26.08
N ARG A 67 -18.07 8.19 -26.29
CA ARG A 67 -18.08 7.22 -25.20
C ARG A 67 -17.57 5.87 -25.66
N ILE A 68 -16.77 5.23 -24.80
CA ILE A 68 -16.42 3.81 -24.87
C ILE A 68 -16.87 3.17 -23.57
N ALA A 69 -17.77 2.20 -23.62
CA ALA A 69 -18.33 1.56 -22.43
C ALA A 69 -18.23 0.04 -22.51
N ARG A 70 -17.90 -0.59 -21.38
CA ARG A 70 -17.92 -2.03 -21.24
C ARG A 70 -19.36 -2.53 -21.16
N GLN A 71 -19.75 -3.45 -22.07
CA GLN A 71 -21.10 -3.99 -22.16
C GLN A 71 -21.28 -5.28 -21.35
N SER A 72 -20.19 -6.01 -21.08
CA SER A 72 -20.20 -7.30 -20.37
C SER A 72 -19.17 -7.32 -19.26
N GLY A 73 -19.49 -8.01 -18.16
CA GLY A 73 -18.64 -8.15 -16.99
C GLY A 73 -19.25 -7.55 -15.73
N SER A 74 -18.73 -7.95 -14.56
CA SER A 74 -19.24 -7.56 -13.24
C SER A 74 -18.94 -6.10 -12.86
N THR A 75 -17.97 -5.47 -13.53
CA THR A 75 -17.52 -4.13 -13.18
C THR A 75 -17.72 -3.17 -14.35
N PRO A 76 -18.58 -2.15 -14.22
CA PRO A 76 -18.77 -1.14 -15.25
C PRO A 76 -17.50 -0.29 -15.40
N ALA A 77 -17.11 -0.01 -16.63
CA ALA A 77 -16.03 0.89 -16.96
C ALA A 77 -16.42 1.71 -18.19
N GLU A 78 -16.17 3.01 -18.14
CA GLU A 78 -16.48 3.94 -19.22
C GLU A 78 -15.33 4.94 -19.43
N LEU A 79 -15.05 5.23 -20.70
CA LEU A 79 -14.16 6.30 -21.14
C LEU A 79 -15.04 7.34 -21.85
N ILE A 80 -14.96 8.58 -21.44
CA ILE A 80 -15.77 9.67 -21.96
C ILE A 80 -14.87 10.67 -22.69
N ASP A 81 -15.35 11.13 -23.85
CA ASP A 81 -14.70 12.11 -24.70
C ASP A 81 -13.22 11.72 -24.99
N VAL A 82 -13.08 10.60 -25.67
CA VAL A 82 -11.77 10.08 -26.10
C VAL A 82 -11.38 10.77 -27.41
N GLN A 83 -10.19 11.33 -27.43
CA GLN A 83 -9.60 11.94 -28.62
C GLN A 83 -8.27 11.29 -28.92
N LEU A 84 -8.11 10.81 -30.15
CA LEU A 84 -6.86 10.28 -30.70
C LEU A 84 -6.32 11.25 -31.73
N ASP A 85 -5.17 11.85 -31.47
CA ASP A 85 -4.42 12.67 -32.42
C ASP A 85 -3.48 11.76 -33.21
N LEU A 86 -3.59 11.83 -34.55
CA LEU A 86 -2.87 10.98 -35.48
C LEU A 86 -1.84 11.80 -36.28
N ALA A 87 -1.57 13.05 -35.93
CA ALA A 87 -0.57 13.85 -36.61
C ALA A 87 0.78 13.11 -36.69
N ASP A 88 1.38 13.10 -37.88
CA ASP A 88 2.67 12.42 -38.16
C ASP A 88 2.64 10.89 -38.06
N THR A 89 1.43 10.27 -38.12
CA THR A 89 1.28 8.82 -38.26
C THR A 89 1.20 8.44 -39.74
N GLU A 90 1.85 7.36 -40.09
CA GLU A 90 1.84 6.78 -41.44
C GLU A 90 1.21 5.38 -41.44
N VAL A 91 0.36 5.14 -42.44
CA VAL A 91 -0.22 3.82 -42.72
C VAL A 91 0.22 3.38 -44.11
N THR A 92 0.89 2.24 -44.19
CA THR A 92 1.42 1.71 -45.45
C THR A 92 0.83 0.33 -45.70
N VAL A 93 0.28 0.12 -46.89
CA VAL A 93 -0.23 -1.16 -47.37
C VAL A 93 0.68 -1.70 -48.46
N ASP A 94 1.27 -2.87 -48.25
CA ASP A 94 2.03 -3.57 -49.26
C ASP A 94 1.09 -4.41 -50.14
N LEU A 95 0.93 -4.05 -51.42
CA LEU A 95 0.06 -4.72 -52.37
C LEU A 95 0.67 -5.99 -52.93
N GLY A 96 2.02 -6.13 -52.87
CA GLY A 96 2.76 -7.26 -53.42
C GLY A 96 3.09 -8.37 -52.38
N ALA A 97 3.02 -8.04 -51.08
CA ALA A 97 3.35 -9.02 -50.06
C ALA A 97 2.28 -10.11 -49.91
N PRO A 98 2.70 -11.34 -49.60
CA PRO A 98 1.75 -12.41 -49.22
C PRO A 98 1.10 -12.11 -47.86
N GLY A 99 -0.08 -12.69 -47.61
CA GLY A 99 -0.80 -12.58 -46.31
C GLY A 99 -2.11 -11.80 -46.42
N THR A 100 -2.77 -11.68 -45.29
CA THR A 100 -4.06 -10.99 -45.13
C THR A 100 -3.85 -9.44 -45.16
N MET A 101 -4.93 -8.68 -45.35
CA MET A 101 -4.84 -7.19 -45.32
C MET A 101 -4.27 -6.66 -44.00
N PRO A 102 -4.65 -7.17 -42.79
CA PRO A 102 -4.05 -6.76 -41.55
C PRO A 102 -2.53 -7.01 -41.46
N GLU A 103 -2.03 -8.13 -41.97
CA GLU A 103 -0.60 -8.46 -41.96
C GLU A 103 0.21 -7.56 -42.90
N ARG A 104 -0.41 -7.10 -44.00
CA ARG A 104 0.20 -6.25 -45.02
C ARG A 104 0.05 -4.75 -44.74
N THR A 105 -0.79 -4.37 -43.77
CA THR A 105 -1.00 -2.98 -43.38
C THR A 105 -0.11 -2.64 -42.20
N ARG A 106 0.91 -1.81 -42.42
CA ARG A 106 1.81 -1.32 -41.39
C ARG A 106 1.37 0.06 -40.91
N ILE A 107 1.50 0.30 -39.62
CA ILE A 107 1.29 1.61 -38.99
C ILE A 107 2.56 1.99 -38.24
N SER A 108 2.96 3.25 -38.32
CA SER A 108 4.06 3.82 -37.57
C SER A 108 3.86 5.31 -37.36
N GLY A 109 4.33 5.86 -36.24
CA GLY A 109 4.30 7.29 -35.96
C GLY A 109 3.96 7.60 -34.50
N ASN A 110 3.86 8.90 -34.21
CA ASN A 110 3.50 9.37 -32.88
C ASN A 110 1.98 9.42 -32.74
N VAL A 111 1.51 9.04 -31.55
CA VAL A 111 0.09 9.11 -31.20
C VAL A 111 -0.06 9.77 -29.84
N ARG A 112 -1.12 10.57 -29.73
CA ARG A 112 -1.59 11.10 -28.46
C ARG A 112 -3.05 10.71 -28.28
N ILE A 113 -3.35 10.09 -27.14
CA ILE A 113 -4.71 9.71 -26.74
C ILE A 113 -5.07 10.56 -25.52
N ASP A 114 -6.17 11.29 -25.59
CA ASP A 114 -6.69 12.12 -24.52
C ASP A 114 -8.07 11.56 -24.12
N ILE A 115 -8.30 11.33 -22.84
CA ILE A 115 -9.54 10.80 -22.27
C ILE A 115 -9.98 11.80 -21.22
N ALA A 116 -11.07 12.52 -21.49
CA ALA A 116 -11.52 13.56 -20.58
C ALA A 116 -11.92 13.01 -19.22
N GLU A 117 -12.55 11.82 -19.20
CA GLU A 117 -12.98 11.19 -17.96
C GLU A 117 -12.96 9.66 -18.06
N VAL A 118 -12.34 9.00 -17.07
CA VAL A 118 -12.44 7.55 -16.86
C VAL A 118 -13.37 7.30 -15.68
N ARG A 119 -14.44 6.54 -15.91
CA ARG A 119 -15.42 6.14 -14.88
C ARG A 119 -15.24 4.68 -14.53
N HIS A 120 -14.94 4.41 -13.27
CA HIS A 120 -14.81 3.06 -12.71
C HIS A 120 -15.18 3.10 -11.22
N PRO A 121 -15.83 2.06 -10.65
CA PRO A 121 -16.25 2.05 -9.24
C PRO A 121 -15.13 2.28 -8.21
N SER A 122 -13.88 2.02 -8.59
CA SER A 122 -12.72 2.20 -7.70
C SER A 122 -11.96 3.49 -7.95
N LEU A 123 -12.30 4.26 -9.00
CA LEU A 123 -11.55 5.45 -9.40
C LEU A 123 -12.39 6.72 -9.25
N LYS A 124 -11.76 7.80 -8.85
CA LYS A 124 -12.31 9.15 -8.95
C LYS A 124 -12.31 9.58 -10.41
N PRO A 125 -13.40 10.15 -10.93
CA PRO A 125 -13.45 10.66 -12.30
C PRO A 125 -12.36 11.70 -12.53
N GLN A 126 -11.50 11.46 -13.55
CA GLN A 126 -10.42 12.37 -13.90
C GLN A 126 -9.95 12.16 -15.32
N ARG A 127 -9.22 13.16 -15.85
CA ARG A 127 -8.59 13.11 -17.16
C ARG A 127 -7.37 12.22 -17.15
N TRP A 128 -7.21 11.42 -18.24
CA TRP A 128 -6.04 10.62 -18.54
C TRP A 128 -5.54 10.96 -19.93
N TRP A 129 -4.24 10.86 -20.14
CA TRP A 129 -3.68 10.98 -21.49
C TRP A 129 -2.47 10.08 -21.63
N PHE A 130 -2.30 9.62 -22.85
CA PHE A 130 -1.17 8.82 -23.29
C PHE A 130 -0.44 9.58 -24.40
N GLU A 131 0.88 9.58 -24.36
CA GLU A 131 1.77 10.11 -25.40
C GLU A 131 2.82 9.07 -25.72
N GLY A 132 2.98 8.71 -27.01
CA GLY A 132 3.93 7.70 -27.39
C GLY A 132 3.93 7.40 -28.88
N GLU A 133 4.49 6.26 -29.22
CA GLU A 133 4.66 5.79 -30.58
C GLU A 133 3.82 4.55 -30.85
N VAL A 134 3.24 4.47 -32.04
CA VAL A 134 2.63 3.27 -32.58
C VAL A 134 3.53 2.68 -33.66
N SER A 135 3.69 1.37 -33.67
CA SER A 135 4.50 0.66 -34.66
C SER A 135 4.01 -0.78 -34.86
N GLY A 136 4.22 -1.31 -36.06
CA GLY A 136 3.89 -2.70 -36.39
C GLY A 136 2.91 -2.84 -37.54
N THR A 137 2.25 -3.98 -37.61
CA THR A 137 1.16 -4.25 -38.56
C THR A 137 -0.19 -4.24 -37.82
N LEU A 138 -1.30 -4.12 -38.54
CA LEU A 138 -2.63 -4.24 -37.91
C LEU A 138 -2.85 -5.61 -37.23
N ALA A 139 -2.08 -6.63 -37.65
CA ALA A 139 -2.12 -7.97 -37.03
C ALA A 139 -1.21 -8.08 -35.78
N ASP A 140 -0.14 -7.28 -35.71
CA ASP A 140 0.80 -7.21 -34.58
C ASP A 140 1.19 -5.76 -34.36
N LEU A 141 0.41 -5.04 -33.54
CA LEU A 141 0.55 -3.63 -33.27
C LEU A 141 1.17 -3.43 -31.88
N LYS A 142 2.20 -2.58 -31.81
CA LYS A 142 2.83 -2.12 -30.58
C LYS A 142 2.52 -0.65 -30.37
N LEU A 143 2.08 -0.28 -29.17
CA LEU A 143 1.97 1.07 -28.67
C LEU A 143 2.92 1.21 -27.47
N GLU A 144 3.81 2.19 -27.46
CA GLU A 144 4.81 2.41 -26.42
C GLU A 144 4.91 3.88 -26.08
N GLY A 145 4.83 4.23 -24.79
CA GLY A 145 4.89 5.62 -24.36
C GLY A 145 4.51 5.79 -22.90
N THR A 146 4.11 7.00 -22.53
CA THR A 146 3.80 7.38 -21.16
C THR A 146 2.31 7.65 -20.98
N LEU A 147 1.72 6.97 -20.01
CA LEU A 147 0.35 7.20 -19.51
C LEU A 147 0.40 8.14 -18.32
N ASN A 148 -0.45 9.16 -18.35
CA ASN A 148 -0.52 10.18 -17.31
C ASN A 148 -1.96 10.39 -16.85
N ALA A 149 -2.13 10.82 -15.60
CA ALA A 149 -3.41 11.25 -15.03
C ALA A 149 -3.33 12.65 -14.42
N SER A 150 -4.43 13.37 -14.37
CA SER A 150 -4.50 14.71 -13.78
C SER A 150 -4.19 14.74 -12.28
N SER A 151 -4.25 13.60 -11.61
CA SER A 151 -3.78 13.40 -10.23
C SER A 151 -2.26 13.46 -10.04
N GLY A 152 -1.49 13.41 -11.13
CA GLY A 152 -0.02 13.32 -11.10
C GLY A 152 0.53 11.90 -11.20
N LEU A 153 -0.32 10.87 -11.36
CA LEU A 153 0.15 9.53 -11.71
C LEU A 153 0.76 9.55 -13.09
N THR A 154 1.91 8.91 -13.22
CA THR A 154 2.61 8.70 -14.49
C THR A 154 3.18 7.29 -14.53
N ALA A 155 3.12 6.64 -15.69
CA ALA A 155 3.65 5.30 -15.90
C ALA A 155 4.04 5.09 -17.36
N ASP A 156 5.10 4.32 -17.59
CA ASP A 156 5.43 3.81 -18.91
C ASP A 156 4.47 2.67 -19.24
N LEU A 157 3.94 2.70 -20.45
CA LEU A 157 3.00 1.72 -20.98
C LEU A 157 3.53 1.14 -22.29
N VAL A 158 3.61 -0.18 -22.34
CA VAL A 158 3.81 -0.93 -23.58
C VAL A 158 2.60 -1.81 -23.81
N LEU A 159 1.85 -1.54 -24.85
CA LEU A 159 0.68 -2.33 -25.23
C LEU A 159 0.99 -3.04 -26.54
N ARG A 160 0.68 -4.33 -26.61
CA ARG A 160 0.82 -5.16 -27.82
C ARG A 160 -0.48 -5.89 -28.12
N ASN A 161 -0.87 -5.80 -29.37
CA ASN A 161 -1.97 -6.59 -29.92
C ASN A 161 -1.38 -7.59 -30.92
N GLN A 162 -1.27 -8.87 -30.54
CA GLN A 162 -0.71 -9.94 -31.38
C GLN A 162 -1.76 -10.62 -32.28
N SER A 163 -3.03 -10.29 -32.11
CA SER A 163 -4.16 -10.67 -32.96
C SER A 163 -5.38 -9.88 -32.51
N ALA A 164 -6.48 -9.89 -33.26
CA ALA A 164 -7.73 -9.25 -32.84
C ALA A 164 -8.27 -9.74 -31.48
N SER A 165 -7.71 -10.84 -30.95
CA SER A 165 -8.15 -11.51 -29.72
C SER A 165 -7.13 -11.53 -28.59
N ASN A 166 -5.91 -11.05 -28.78
CA ASN A 166 -4.81 -11.12 -27.81
C ASN A 166 -4.20 -9.73 -27.56
N LEU A 167 -4.54 -9.15 -26.41
CA LEU A 167 -3.98 -7.88 -25.95
C LEU A 167 -3.11 -8.12 -24.71
N ALA A 168 -1.86 -7.68 -24.76
CA ALA A 168 -0.94 -7.66 -23.63
C ALA A 168 -0.52 -6.23 -23.31
N ALA A 169 -0.53 -5.86 -22.04
CA ALA A 169 -0.03 -4.59 -21.56
C ALA A 169 1.04 -4.79 -20.50
N HIS A 170 2.11 -4.04 -20.58
CA HIS A 170 3.12 -3.89 -19.54
C HIS A 170 3.12 -2.45 -19.06
N ILE A 171 3.00 -2.27 -17.74
CA ILE A 171 2.98 -0.97 -17.07
C ILE A 171 4.13 -0.93 -16.08
N SER A 172 4.93 0.13 -16.11
CA SER A 172 5.98 0.35 -15.12
C SER A 172 6.04 1.80 -14.67
N THR A 173 6.28 2.01 -13.38
CA THR A 173 6.49 3.37 -12.83
C THR A 173 7.36 3.30 -11.58
N THR A 174 8.12 4.36 -11.37
CA THR A 174 8.85 4.62 -10.13
C THR A 174 8.54 6.03 -9.67
N MET A 175 8.05 6.17 -8.45
CA MET A 175 7.64 7.45 -7.88
C MET A 175 8.15 7.61 -6.45
N ALA A 176 8.51 8.84 -6.08
CA ALA A 176 8.70 9.18 -4.67
C ALA A 176 7.40 8.93 -3.89
N ALA A 177 7.51 8.31 -2.71
CA ALA A 177 6.36 7.84 -1.92
C ALA A 177 5.34 8.95 -1.62
N GLN A 178 5.80 10.15 -1.26
CA GLN A 178 4.93 11.30 -1.04
C GLN A 178 4.07 11.61 -2.27
N LYS A 179 4.70 11.78 -3.43
CA LYS A 179 3.98 12.07 -4.69
C LYS A 179 3.04 10.94 -5.08
N ALA A 180 3.48 9.69 -4.90
CA ALA A 180 2.65 8.51 -5.16
C ALA A 180 1.42 8.48 -4.25
N GLY A 181 1.58 8.77 -2.95
CA GLY A 181 0.50 8.85 -1.97
C GLY A 181 -0.52 9.92 -2.34
N GLU A 182 -0.09 11.14 -2.66
CA GLU A 182 -0.94 12.25 -3.11
C GLU A 182 -1.70 11.90 -4.39
N ALA A 183 -1.01 11.35 -5.38
CA ALA A 183 -1.58 10.96 -6.67
C ALA A 183 -2.58 9.79 -6.53
N LEU A 184 -2.27 8.78 -5.70
CA LEU A 184 -3.17 7.66 -5.40
C LEU A 184 -4.41 8.14 -4.63
N ALA A 185 -4.25 9.02 -3.64
CA ALA A 185 -5.36 9.62 -2.91
C ALA A 185 -6.29 10.42 -3.83
N ALA A 186 -5.75 11.11 -4.83
CA ALA A 186 -6.53 11.83 -5.84
C ALA A 186 -7.16 10.91 -6.89
N THR A 187 -6.68 9.67 -7.04
CA THR A 187 -7.16 8.71 -8.05
C THR A 187 -8.12 7.68 -7.51
N LEU A 188 -7.87 7.14 -6.32
CA LEU A 188 -8.63 6.02 -5.76
C LEU A 188 -9.79 6.51 -4.89
N LEU A 189 -10.99 5.94 -5.06
CA LEU A 189 -12.15 6.25 -4.22
C LEU A 189 -11.96 5.78 -2.77
N ASN A 190 -11.36 4.62 -2.59
CA ASN A 190 -11.18 3.97 -1.29
C ASN A 190 -9.74 4.09 -0.75
N TRP A 191 -9.04 5.19 -1.07
CA TRP A 191 -7.76 5.47 -0.44
C TRP A 191 -7.96 5.77 1.05
N PRO A 192 -7.13 5.22 1.97
CA PRO A 192 -7.24 5.53 3.39
C PRO A 192 -7.02 7.03 3.64
N GLU A 193 -8.04 7.75 4.11
CA GLU A 193 -8.02 9.21 4.25
C GLU A 193 -6.92 9.72 5.19
N LEU A 194 -6.57 8.91 6.20
CA LEU A 194 -5.58 9.26 7.22
C LEU A 194 -4.18 8.70 6.91
N LEU A 195 -3.95 8.12 5.72
CA LEU A 195 -2.64 7.65 5.28
C LEU A 195 -1.91 8.75 4.52
N ALA A 196 -0.81 9.23 5.08
CA ALA A 196 0.15 10.12 4.44
C ALA A 196 1.49 9.41 4.28
N LEU A 197 2.08 9.44 3.09
CA LEU A 197 3.43 8.95 2.83
C LEU A 197 4.37 10.15 2.75
N ASP A 198 5.48 10.11 3.50
CA ASP A 198 6.37 11.26 3.65
C ASP A 198 7.67 11.10 2.84
N SER A 199 8.24 9.90 2.83
CA SER A 199 9.53 9.63 2.20
C SER A 199 9.63 8.20 1.68
N GLY A 200 10.67 7.94 0.87
CA GLY A 200 10.91 6.65 0.24
C GLY A 200 10.47 6.61 -1.22
N GLU A 201 10.47 5.43 -1.79
CA GLU A 201 10.19 5.20 -3.20
C GLU A 201 9.27 3.99 -3.39
N LEU A 202 8.36 4.10 -4.36
CA LEU A 202 7.50 3.03 -4.83
C LEU A 202 7.83 2.72 -6.29
N THR A 203 8.12 1.46 -6.59
CA THR A 203 8.28 0.96 -7.96
C THR A 203 7.21 -0.08 -8.24
N LEU A 204 6.40 0.15 -9.27
CA LEU A 204 5.36 -0.76 -9.74
C LEU A 204 5.73 -1.32 -11.10
N GLN A 205 5.57 -2.61 -11.28
CA GLN A 205 5.58 -3.31 -12.56
C GLN A 205 4.33 -4.18 -12.63
N ALA A 206 3.56 -4.07 -13.70
CA ALA A 206 2.35 -4.87 -13.89
C ALA A 206 2.26 -5.36 -15.33
N ASN A 207 1.79 -6.59 -15.48
CA ASN A 207 1.49 -7.21 -16.75
C ASN A 207 0.01 -7.60 -16.78
N LEU A 208 -0.67 -7.24 -17.85
CA LEU A 208 -2.06 -7.61 -18.08
C LEU A 208 -2.16 -8.40 -19.38
N ARG A 209 -2.96 -9.44 -19.38
CA ARG A 209 -3.25 -10.27 -20.56
C ARG A 209 -4.75 -10.41 -20.69
N LEU A 210 -5.25 -9.97 -21.82
CA LEU A 210 -6.66 -10.06 -22.17
C LEU A 210 -6.77 -10.87 -23.46
N ASN A 211 -7.35 -12.07 -23.36
CA ASN A 211 -7.69 -12.92 -24.48
C ASN A 211 -9.21 -12.91 -24.65
N SER A 212 -9.71 -12.91 -25.88
CA SER A 212 -11.17 -12.81 -26.15
C SER A 212 -12.00 -13.95 -25.53
N ASN A 213 -11.38 -15.11 -25.28
CA ASN A 213 -12.04 -16.32 -24.80
C ASN A 213 -11.60 -16.74 -23.38
N GLU A 214 -10.77 -15.92 -22.71
CA GLU A 214 -10.23 -16.21 -21.37
C GLU A 214 -10.52 -15.03 -20.44
N PRO A 215 -10.65 -15.27 -19.13
CA PRO A 215 -10.70 -14.20 -18.15
C PRO A 215 -9.45 -13.32 -18.20
N LEU A 216 -9.56 -12.10 -17.73
CA LEU A 216 -8.42 -11.21 -17.53
C LEU A 216 -7.41 -11.86 -16.58
N ALA A 217 -6.18 -12.05 -17.05
CA ALA A 217 -5.05 -12.42 -16.20
C ALA A 217 -4.16 -11.19 -15.98
N ALA A 218 -3.74 -10.99 -14.74
CA ALA A 218 -2.85 -9.88 -14.37
C ALA A 218 -1.86 -10.34 -13.32
N ASP A 219 -0.64 -9.85 -13.43
CA ASP A 219 0.36 -9.96 -12.38
C ASP A 219 0.98 -8.57 -12.13
N ALA A 220 1.26 -8.26 -10.86
CA ALA A 220 1.88 -7.01 -10.48
C ALA A 220 2.88 -7.21 -9.35
N ARG A 221 3.94 -6.42 -9.38
CA ARG A 221 4.97 -6.33 -8.36
C ARG A 221 5.11 -4.88 -7.93
N LEU A 222 4.84 -4.63 -6.67
CA LEU A 222 5.09 -3.35 -6.01
C LEU A 222 6.28 -3.52 -5.08
N GLU A 223 7.32 -2.74 -5.30
CA GLU A 223 8.49 -2.65 -4.45
C GLU A 223 8.45 -1.36 -3.65
N LEU A 224 8.62 -1.49 -2.33
CA LEU A 224 8.67 -0.40 -1.38
C LEU A 224 10.11 -0.25 -0.90
N THR A 225 10.69 0.94 -1.01
CA THR A 225 12.06 1.22 -0.62
C THR A 225 12.10 2.37 0.39
N HIS A 226 12.41 2.04 1.65
CA HIS A 226 12.55 3.00 2.75
C HIS A 226 11.36 3.96 2.91
N VAL A 227 10.14 3.45 2.72
CA VAL A 227 8.92 4.26 2.82
C VAL A 227 8.63 4.58 4.28
N SER A 228 8.38 5.84 4.56
CA SER A 228 7.94 6.33 5.88
C SER A 228 6.68 7.16 5.72
N GLY A 229 5.88 7.23 6.78
CA GLY A 229 4.62 7.95 6.74
C GLY A 229 3.85 7.84 8.05
N VAL A 230 2.63 8.31 7.98
CA VAL A 230 1.68 8.31 9.12
C VAL A 230 0.36 7.72 8.66
N MET A 231 -0.21 6.85 9.47
CA MET A 231 -1.58 6.36 9.34
C MET A 231 -2.36 6.69 10.61
N ASP A 232 -3.32 7.60 10.50
CA ASP A 232 -4.03 8.19 11.64
C ASP A 232 -3.05 8.81 12.63
N ARG A 233 -2.86 8.21 13.79
CA ARG A 233 -1.96 8.68 14.85
C ARG A 233 -0.68 7.83 14.96
N THR A 234 -0.51 6.88 14.08
CA THR A 234 0.59 5.94 14.10
C THR A 234 1.59 6.28 13.02
N ALA A 235 2.81 6.61 13.41
CA ALA A 235 3.91 6.79 12.48
C ALA A 235 4.55 5.45 12.15
N PHE A 236 5.03 5.29 10.92
CA PHE A 236 5.86 4.17 10.53
C PHE A 236 7.08 4.66 9.76
N THR A 237 8.21 4.00 9.96
CA THR A 237 9.47 4.39 9.34
C THR A 237 10.13 3.21 8.64
N ASN A 238 10.82 3.51 7.54
CA ASN A 238 11.69 2.56 6.85
C ASN A 238 11.00 1.26 6.44
N LEU A 239 9.75 1.36 5.95
CA LEU A 239 9.05 0.23 5.36
C LEU A 239 9.70 -0.11 4.02
N SER A 240 10.22 -1.33 3.92
CA SER A 240 10.80 -1.88 2.70
C SER A 240 10.29 -3.29 2.49
N GLY A 241 10.07 -3.68 1.23
CA GLY A 241 9.56 -5.01 0.91
C GLY A 241 8.95 -5.08 -0.48
N ARG A 242 8.42 -6.25 -0.81
CA ARG A 242 7.78 -6.52 -2.10
C ARG A 242 6.38 -7.07 -1.89
N LEU A 243 5.41 -6.43 -2.54
CA LEU A 243 4.07 -6.96 -2.72
C LEU A 243 3.97 -7.55 -4.11
N LEU A 244 3.60 -8.82 -4.18
CA LEU A 244 3.32 -9.53 -5.42
C LEU A 244 1.82 -9.77 -5.50
N PHE A 245 1.20 -9.41 -6.61
CA PHE A 245 -0.20 -9.66 -6.87
C PHE A 245 -0.34 -10.53 -8.11
N ALA A 246 -1.29 -11.45 -8.09
CA ALA A 246 -1.73 -12.13 -9.30
C ALA A 246 -3.25 -12.27 -9.30
N LEU A 247 -3.82 -12.14 -10.47
CA LEU A 247 -5.22 -12.39 -10.75
C LEU A 247 -5.28 -13.45 -11.84
N GLU A 248 -5.83 -14.60 -11.49
CA GLU A 248 -6.07 -15.71 -12.41
C GLU A 248 -7.53 -16.12 -12.29
N GLU A 249 -8.27 -16.05 -13.38
CA GLU A 249 -9.72 -16.24 -13.39
C GLU A 249 -10.41 -15.27 -12.40
N ASP A 250 -11.00 -15.80 -11.34
CA ASP A 250 -11.66 -15.05 -10.28
C ASP A 250 -10.87 -15.07 -8.95
N THR A 251 -9.65 -15.61 -8.96
CA THR A 251 -8.80 -15.71 -7.77
C THR A 251 -7.77 -14.62 -7.75
N LEU A 252 -7.84 -13.79 -6.72
CA LEU A 252 -6.83 -12.76 -6.39
C LEU A 252 -5.88 -13.33 -5.34
N THR A 253 -4.60 -13.37 -5.66
CA THR A 253 -3.54 -13.67 -4.70
C THR A 253 -2.69 -12.44 -4.45
N ALA A 254 -2.24 -12.27 -3.21
CA ALA A 254 -1.25 -11.26 -2.84
C ALA A 254 -0.22 -11.87 -1.90
N ALA A 255 1.03 -11.46 -2.03
CA ALA A 255 2.12 -12.01 -1.23
C ALA A 255 3.08 -10.91 -0.76
N LEU A 256 3.30 -10.85 0.54
CA LEU A 256 4.32 -10.00 1.16
C LEU A 256 5.65 -10.77 1.24
N ARG A 257 6.70 -10.19 0.67
CA ARG A 257 8.04 -10.81 0.62
C ARG A 257 9.10 -9.81 1.08
N ASP A 258 10.03 -10.29 1.88
CA ASP A 258 11.16 -9.50 2.40
C ASP A 258 10.73 -8.20 3.10
N THR A 259 9.51 -8.21 3.69
CA THR A 259 8.91 -7.01 4.26
C THR A 259 9.49 -6.71 5.64
N ARG A 260 10.03 -5.51 5.78
CA ARG A 260 10.61 -4.97 7.01
C ARG A 260 10.08 -3.58 7.24
N ILE A 261 9.76 -3.28 8.49
CA ILE A 261 9.41 -1.93 8.95
C ILE A 261 10.42 -1.59 10.04
N GLY A 262 11.06 -0.43 9.95
CA GLY A 262 12.04 0.01 10.95
C GLY A 262 11.38 0.18 12.31
N GLU A 263 10.30 0.93 12.37
CA GLU A 263 9.55 1.20 13.59
C GLU A 263 8.10 1.56 13.26
N VAL A 264 7.18 1.16 14.12
CA VAL A 264 5.79 1.61 14.17
C VAL A 264 5.59 2.26 15.54
N ASP A 265 5.20 3.52 15.58
CA ASP A 265 5.05 4.30 16.81
C ASP A 265 3.63 4.89 16.92
N SER A 266 2.90 4.44 17.93
CA SER A 266 1.59 4.96 18.35
C SER A 266 1.66 5.63 19.74
N GLY A 267 2.85 6.05 20.18
CA GLY A 267 3.19 6.53 21.53
C GLY A 267 4.22 5.62 22.21
N ILE A 268 4.32 4.37 21.76
CA ILE A 268 5.37 3.43 22.15
C ILE A 268 5.86 2.76 20.86
N GLY A 269 7.17 2.87 20.59
CA GLY A 269 7.79 2.32 19.40
C GLY A 269 7.87 0.79 19.42
N ILE A 270 7.48 0.15 18.34
CA ILE A 270 7.59 -1.30 18.07
C ILE A 270 8.42 -1.48 16.81
N GLY A 271 9.52 -2.16 16.88
CA GLY A 271 10.35 -2.42 15.71
C GLY A 271 11.81 -2.75 16.06
N PRO A 272 12.58 -3.26 15.10
CA PRO A 272 12.19 -3.57 13.72
C PRO A 272 11.19 -4.73 13.61
N ILE A 273 10.28 -4.63 12.63
CA ILE A 273 9.26 -5.63 12.34
C ILE A 273 9.65 -6.39 11.07
N GLN A 274 9.42 -7.69 11.05
CA GLN A 274 9.57 -8.53 9.86
C GLN A 274 8.25 -9.27 9.61
N LEU A 275 7.80 -9.25 8.37
CA LEU A 275 6.54 -9.85 7.96
C LEU A 275 6.69 -10.63 6.66
N LEU A 276 6.17 -11.86 6.66
CA LEU A 276 6.02 -12.73 5.50
C LEU A 276 4.61 -13.32 5.54
N ALA A 277 3.83 -13.06 4.51
CA ALA A 277 2.45 -13.50 4.46
C ALA A 277 1.98 -13.71 3.01
N ASP A 278 1.00 -14.60 2.85
CA ASP A 278 0.25 -14.80 1.61
C ASP A 278 -1.23 -14.54 1.86
N TYR A 279 -1.88 -14.02 0.87
CA TYR A 279 -3.32 -13.74 0.89
C TYR A 279 -3.97 -14.29 -0.37
N GLU A 280 -5.15 -14.88 -0.21
CA GLU A 280 -5.97 -15.39 -1.31
C GLU A 280 -7.44 -15.03 -1.07
N ALA A 281 -8.09 -14.50 -2.10
CA ALA A 281 -9.50 -14.14 -2.06
C ALA A 281 -10.16 -14.30 -3.44
N ASN A 282 -11.49 -14.35 -3.45
CA ASN A 282 -12.23 -14.22 -4.70
C ASN A 282 -12.33 -12.73 -5.10
N LEU A 283 -12.17 -12.44 -6.39
CA LEU A 283 -12.22 -11.08 -6.94
C LEU A 283 -13.55 -10.36 -6.66
N ALA A 284 -14.66 -11.10 -6.55
CA ALA A 284 -15.96 -10.53 -6.20
C ALA A 284 -16.02 -10.05 -4.72
N ALA A 285 -15.14 -10.56 -3.87
CA ALA A 285 -15.06 -10.20 -2.45
C ALA A 285 -13.59 -10.08 -1.98
N PRO A 286 -12.81 -9.12 -2.54
CA PRO A 286 -11.35 -9.08 -2.40
C PRO A 286 -10.85 -8.79 -0.98
N LEU A 287 -11.73 -8.39 -0.06
CA LEU A 287 -11.42 -8.17 1.36
C LEU A 287 -11.84 -9.35 2.27
N ARG A 288 -12.43 -10.40 1.69
CA ARG A 288 -12.93 -11.57 2.41
C ARG A 288 -12.18 -12.82 1.95
N GLY A 289 -10.95 -12.97 2.41
CA GLY A 289 -10.07 -14.05 1.99
C GLY A 289 -9.33 -14.69 3.15
N GLN A 290 -8.39 -15.55 2.79
CA GLN A 290 -7.51 -16.28 3.70
C GLN A 290 -6.15 -15.58 3.78
N LEU A 291 -5.74 -15.16 4.97
CA LEU A 291 -4.41 -14.60 5.24
C LEU A 291 -3.53 -15.65 5.91
N ALA A 292 -2.55 -16.16 5.20
CA ALA A 292 -1.55 -17.08 5.75
C ALA A 292 -0.32 -16.31 6.21
N VAL A 293 -0.21 -16.07 7.51
CA VAL A 293 0.99 -15.48 8.14
C VAL A 293 2.04 -16.58 8.28
N GLN A 294 3.16 -16.45 7.61
CA GLN A 294 4.28 -17.39 7.69
C GLN A 294 5.31 -16.93 8.71
N GLN A 295 5.56 -15.63 8.79
CA GLN A 295 6.43 -15.01 9.78
C GLN A 295 5.88 -13.63 10.15
N ALA A 296 5.77 -13.37 11.45
CA ALA A 296 5.56 -12.03 11.98
C ALA A 296 6.35 -11.92 13.29
N THR A 297 7.37 -11.07 13.28
CA THR A 297 8.22 -10.81 14.45
C THR A 297 8.46 -9.33 14.59
N ALA A 298 8.57 -8.85 15.82
CA ALA A 298 8.92 -7.48 16.14
C ALA A 298 9.83 -7.43 17.36
N GLU A 299 10.73 -6.46 17.42
CA GLU A 299 11.40 -6.11 18.66
C GLU A 299 10.53 -5.15 19.45
N PHE A 300 10.46 -5.34 20.75
CA PHE A 300 9.65 -4.52 21.64
C PHE A 300 10.27 -4.48 23.04
N LEU A 301 10.53 -3.28 23.55
CA LEU A 301 11.09 -3.04 24.89
C LEU A 301 12.27 -3.96 25.22
N GLY A 302 13.18 -4.17 24.26
CA GLY A 302 14.37 -5.01 24.41
C GLY A 302 14.14 -6.51 24.41
N GLY A 303 12.93 -6.93 24.18
CA GLY A 303 12.52 -8.31 23.92
C GLY A 303 12.01 -8.49 22.50
N ARG A 304 11.32 -9.60 22.27
CA ARG A 304 10.79 -9.97 20.94
C ARG A 304 9.34 -10.42 21.05
N LEU A 305 8.53 -9.93 20.12
CA LEU A 305 7.17 -10.40 19.86
C LEU A 305 7.16 -11.33 18.65
N ARG A 306 6.33 -12.36 18.68
CA ARG A 306 6.19 -13.29 17.57
C ARG A 306 4.74 -13.77 17.45
N VAL A 307 4.21 -13.72 16.23
CA VAL A 307 3.00 -14.48 15.86
C VAL A 307 3.46 -15.77 15.18
N ALA A 308 3.05 -16.92 15.71
CA ALA A 308 3.35 -18.21 15.11
C ALA A 308 2.65 -18.36 13.74
N PRO A 309 3.25 -19.12 12.79
CA PRO A 309 2.64 -19.36 11.48
C PRO A 309 1.19 -19.84 11.61
N ARG A 310 0.29 -19.21 10.87
CA ARG A 310 -1.16 -19.49 10.93
C ARG A 310 -1.91 -18.92 9.74
N THR A 311 -3.05 -19.48 9.48
CA THR A 311 -4.03 -18.92 8.54
C THR A 311 -5.17 -18.26 9.31
N VAL A 312 -5.54 -17.06 8.90
CA VAL A 312 -6.64 -16.27 9.42
C VAL A 312 -7.68 -16.07 8.33
N ASP A 313 -8.91 -16.44 8.59
CA ASP A 313 -10.04 -16.19 7.70
C ASP A 313 -10.53 -14.75 7.95
N LEU A 314 -10.31 -13.88 6.96
CA LEU A 314 -10.74 -12.47 7.02
C LEU A 314 -12.21 -12.27 6.64
N SER A 315 -12.92 -13.33 6.23
CA SER A 315 -14.34 -13.25 5.87
C SER A 315 -15.25 -13.02 7.08
N SER A 316 -14.80 -13.43 8.27
CA SER A 316 -15.55 -13.32 9.52
C SER A 316 -14.63 -13.03 10.70
N LYS A 317 -15.08 -12.19 11.61
CA LYS A 317 -14.46 -11.96 12.92
C LYS A 317 -15.07 -12.88 13.99
N PRO A 318 -14.42 -13.15 15.13
CA PRO A 318 -13.15 -12.56 15.56
C PRO A 318 -11.92 -13.20 14.89
N TRP A 319 -10.85 -12.40 14.70
CA TRP A 319 -9.56 -12.90 14.25
C TRP A 319 -8.66 -13.17 15.45
N HIS A 320 -8.18 -14.41 15.59
CA HIS A 320 -7.32 -14.81 16.69
C HIS A 320 -5.85 -14.70 16.31
N LEU A 321 -5.13 -13.81 16.97
CA LEU A 321 -3.72 -13.48 16.71
C LEU A 321 -2.89 -13.58 18.00
N PRO A 322 -2.68 -14.80 18.57
CA PRO A 322 -1.87 -14.94 19.77
C PRO A 322 -0.43 -14.50 19.52
N ILE A 323 0.07 -13.65 20.40
CA ILE A 323 1.42 -13.10 20.37
C ILE A 323 2.24 -13.78 21.45
N ASP A 324 3.30 -14.47 21.07
CA ASP A 324 4.31 -14.96 22.00
C ASP A 324 5.30 -13.83 22.31
N VAL A 325 5.58 -13.62 23.59
CA VAL A 325 6.49 -12.60 24.12
C VAL A 325 7.74 -13.27 24.67
N TYR A 326 8.91 -12.82 24.23
CA TYR A 326 10.20 -13.35 24.66
C TYR A 326 11.09 -12.24 25.20
N ASP A 327 11.65 -12.44 26.40
CA ASP A 327 12.68 -11.62 27.00
C ASP A 327 12.39 -10.10 27.09
N LEU A 328 11.13 -9.72 27.24
CA LEU A 328 10.71 -8.32 27.42
C LEU A 328 11.40 -7.74 28.65
N SER A 329 12.07 -6.59 28.51
CA SER A 329 12.78 -5.94 29.64
C SER A 329 11.81 -5.20 30.53
N LEU A 330 11.73 -5.61 31.81
CA LEU A 330 10.96 -4.89 32.82
C LEU A 330 11.48 -3.45 33.03
N GLU A 331 12.79 -3.25 32.94
CA GLU A 331 13.41 -1.93 33.05
C GLU A 331 12.90 -0.98 31.95
N ARG A 332 12.91 -1.42 30.67
CA ARG A 332 12.41 -0.60 29.57
C ARG A 332 10.90 -0.37 29.65
N LEU A 333 10.15 -1.37 30.10
CA LEU A 333 8.71 -1.23 30.32
C LEU A 333 8.40 -0.13 31.35
N LEU A 334 9.10 -0.11 32.48
CA LEU A 334 8.93 0.90 33.51
C LEU A 334 9.46 2.28 33.12
N GLN A 335 10.41 2.37 32.20
CA GLN A 335 10.89 3.65 31.64
C GLN A 335 9.84 4.31 30.72
N VAL A 336 9.07 3.51 29.98
CA VAL A 336 8.00 4.01 29.10
C VAL A 336 6.72 4.33 29.89
N TYR A 337 6.44 3.59 30.95
CA TYR A 337 5.29 3.85 31.79
C TYR A 337 5.48 5.13 32.61
N PRO A 338 4.54 6.10 32.57
CA PRO A 338 4.73 7.46 33.12
C PRO A 338 4.59 7.49 34.65
N ALA A 339 5.14 6.52 35.37
CA ALA A 339 5.16 6.47 36.80
C ALA A 339 6.55 6.88 37.34
N GLU A 340 6.67 8.12 37.75
CA GLU A 340 7.90 8.66 38.33
C GLU A 340 8.42 7.82 39.50
N GLY A 341 9.68 7.45 39.46
CA GLY A 341 10.38 6.76 40.53
C GLY A 341 10.21 5.23 40.52
N PHE A 342 9.41 4.64 39.63
CA PHE A 342 9.36 3.19 39.46
C PHE A 342 10.58 2.72 38.68
N SER A 343 11.26 1.72 39.20
CA SER A 343 12.34 1.06 38.48
C SER A 343 12.35 -0.43 38.77
N GLY A 344 12.92 -1.20 37.87
CA GLY A 344 12.99 -2.62 38.01
C GLY A 344 13.96 -3.24 37.04
N THR A 345 14.35 -4.48 37.31
CA THR A 345 15.18 -5.29 36.43
C THR A 345 14.57 -6.68 36.28
N GLY A 346 14.90 -7.36 35.22
CA GLY A 346 14.40 -8.68 34.92
C GLY A 346 13.84 -8.77 33.51
N ARG A 347 13.55 -9.98 33.10
CA ARG A 347 12.99 -10.28 31.77
C ARG A 347 11.69 -11.04 31.91
N LEU A 348 10.74 -10.71 31.04
CA LEU A 348 9.41 -11.33 31.05
C LEU A 348 9.20 -12.13 29.76
N THR A 349 8.54 -13.26 29.87
CA THR A 349 8.12 -14.09 28.73
C THR A 349 6.71 -14.58 28.94
N GLY A 350 5.99 -14.84 27.85
CA GLY A 350 4.62 -15.35 27.96
C GLY A 350 3.86 -15.30 26.65
N ARG A 351 2.53 -15.23 26.77
CA ARG A 351 1.63 -15.21 25.61
C ARG A 351 0.47 -14.26 25.86
N ILE A 352 0.14 -13.49 24.83
CA ILE A 352 -0.99 -12.57 24.81
C ILE A 352 -1.92 -13.02 23.68
N PRO A 353 -3.11 -13.63 24.00
CA PRO A 353 -4.07 -14.10 23.02
C PRO A 353 -4.91 -12.92 22.51
N VAL A 354 -4.41 -12.21 21.51
CA VAL A 354 -5.09 -11.08 20.90
C VAL A 354 -6.23 -11.56 20.01
N GLU A 355 -7.40 -10.99 20.20
CA GLU A 355 -8.56 -11.13 19.32
C GLU A 355 -8.93 -9.78 18.72
N VAL A 356 -9.22 -9.78 17.39
CA VAL A 356 -9.76 -8.61 16.70
C VAL A 356 -11.22 -8.85 16.40
N THR A 357 -12.09 -8.08 17.04
CA THR A 357 -13.55 -8.14 16.91
C THR A 357 -14.07 -6.98 16.06
N ASP A 358 -15.37 -6.87 15.87
CA ASP A 358 -15.98 -5.72 15.20
C ASP A 358 -15.95 -4.45 16.06
N ALA A 359 -15.91 -4.59 17.37
CA ALA A 359 -15.85 -3.48 18.32
C ALA A 359 -14.42 -2.98 18.58
N GLY A 360 -13.40 -3.83 18.38
CA GLY A 360 -12.02 -3.45 18.64
C GLY A 360 -11.08 -4.63 18.85
N VAL A 361 -10.06 -4.40 19.65
CA VAL A 361 -9.07 -5.42 20.07
C VAL A 361 -9.39 -5.86 21.49
N ARG A 362 -9.35 -7.16 21.73
CA ARG A 362 -9.55 -7.78 23.04
C ARG A 362 -8.41 -8.75 23.37
N VAL A 363 -8.09 -8.86 24.63
CA VAL A 363 -7.20 -9.89 25.20
C VAL A 363 -7.88 -10.49 26.42
N ASP A 364 -8.08 -11.79 26.41
CA ASP A 364 -8.58 -12.54 27.56
C ASP A 364 -7.50 -13.51 28.03
N GLU A 365 -7.23 -13.51 29.34
CA GLU A 365 -6.27 -14.43 29.98
C GLU A 365 -4.84 -14.37 29.39
N GLY A 366 -4.38 -13.20 28.94
CA GLY A 366 -2.99 -12.98 28.61
C GLY A 366 -2.10 -13.22 29.83
N ALA A 367 -0.90 -13.78 29.64
CA ALA A 367 -0.01 -14.09 30.75
C ALA A 367 1.45 -13.79 30.43
N LEU A 368 2.12 -13.12 31.36
CA LEU A 368 3.58 -12.96 31.34
C LEU A 368 4.14 -13.48 32.67
N ARG A 369 5.36 -14.00 32.61
CA ARG A 369 6.10 -14.47 33.79
C ARG A 369 7.57 -14.05 33.70
N ALA A 370 8.18 -13.84 34.84
CA ALA A 370 9.60 -13.59 34.91
C ALA A 370 10.42 -14.81 34.50
N VAL A 371 11.49 -14.55 33.77
CA VAL A 371 12.52 -15.54 33.46
C VAL A 371 13.46 -15.67 34.67
N SER A 372 13.78 -16.91 35.06
CA SER A 372 14.72 -17.16 36.16
C SER A 372 16.08 -16.48 35.90
N PRO A 373 16.70 -15.90 36.93
CA PRO A 373 16.45 -16.02 38.37
C PRO A 373 15.43 -14.99 38.95
N GLY A 374 14.72 -14.23 38.13
CA GLY A 374 13.85 -13.14 38.56
C GLY A 374 14.52 -11.77 38.39
N GLY A 375 14.27 -10.87 39.31
CA GLY A 375 14.78 -9.50 39.22
C GLY A 375 14.51 -8.66 40.44
N LYS A 376 14.54 -7.35 40.24
CA LYS A 376 14.32 -6.37 41.28
C LYS A 376 13.20 -5.42 40.88
N LEU A 377 12.40 -5.01 41.85
CA LEU A 377 11.36 -3.99 41.69
C LEU A 377 11.52 -2.95 42.80
N ILE A 378 11.55 -1.68 42.43
CA ILE A 378 11.65 -0.55 43.33
C ILE A 378 10.47 0.36 43.07
N MET A 379 9.70 0.62 44.12
CA MET A 379 8.57 1.54 44.08
C MET A 379 8.69 2.57 45.20
N PRO A 380 8.55 3.90 44.91
CA PRO A 380 8.64 4.94 45.91
C PRO A 380 7.52 4.83 46.95
N ALA A 381 7.85 4.98 48.22
CA ALA A 381 6.92 4.86 49.35
C ALA A 381 5.70 5.80 49.22
N GLU A 382 5.93 7.03 48.80
CA GLU A 382 4.90 8.07 48.65
C GLU A 382 3.83 7.65 47.63
N ARG A 383 4.25 7.05 46.50
CA ARG A 383 3.33 6.56 45.46
C ARG A 383 2.56 5.33 45.94
N LEU A 384 3.23 4.40 46.63
CA LEU A 384 2.60 3.20 47.18
C LEU A 384 1.57 3.56 48.22
N GLN A 385 1.85 4.49 49.13
CA GLN A 385 0.89 4.97 50.12
C GLN A 385 -0.33 5.64 49.49
N ALA A 386 -0.13 6.42 48.43
CA ALA A 386 -1.24 7.03 47.68
C ALA A 386 -2.14 5.99 47.01
N MET A 387 -1.57 4.87 46.53
CA MET A 387 -2.33 3.79 45.86
C MET A 387 -2.98 2.81 46.84
N LEU A 388 -2.30 2.47 47.92
CA LEU A 388 -2.69 1.36 48.82
C LEU A 388 -3.35 1.82 50.14
N GLY A 389 -3.26 3.11 50.45
CA GLY A 389 -3.73 3.67 51.72
C GLY A 389 -2.73 3.51 52.87
N SER A 390 -3.13 3.92 54.11
CA SER A 390 -2.25 4.06 55.27
C SER A 390 -2.61 3.12 56.43
N SER A 391 -3.00 1.88 56.17
CA SER A 391 -3.20 0.89 57.24
C SER A 391 -1.89 0.22 57.64
N ASP A 392 -1.75 -0.29 58.87
CA ASP A 392 -0.55 -0.98 59.36
C ASP A 392 -0.13 -2.17 58.48
N ALA A 393 -1.11 -2.87 57.89
CA ALA A 393 -0.84 -3.95 56.96
C ALA A 393 -0.24 -3.44 55.62
N MET A 394 -0.69 -2.26 55.15
CA MET A 394 -0.19 -1.64 53.94
C MET A 394 1.19 -1.02 54.13
N GLU A 395 1.51 -0.54 55.34
CA GLU A 395 2.85 -0.03 55.64
C GLU A 395 3.91 -1.12 55.46
N LEU A 396 3.63 -2.36 55.80
CA LEU A 396 4.52 -3.49 55.59
C LEU A 396 4.71 -3.80 54.08
N VAL A 397 3.64 -3.70 53.29
CA VAL A 397 3.68 -3.88 51.86
C VAL A 397 4.49 -2.77 51.20
N VAL A 398 4.30 -1.51 51.60
CA VAL A 398 5.07 -0.37 51.17
C VAL A 398 6.56 -0.56 51.43
N GLN A 399 6.93 -0.95 52.66
CA GLN A 399 8.32 -1.23 53.03
C GLN A 399 8.91 -2.38 52.23
N ALA A 400 8.13 -3.46 51.96
CA ALA A 400 8.60 -4.58 51.15
C ALA A 400 8.90 -4.15 49.69
N LEU A 401 8.08 -3.30 49.06
CA LEU A 401 8.20 -2.90 47.69
C LEU A 401 9.26 -1.77 47.41
N GLN A 402 9.82 -1.15 48.47
CA GLN A 402 10.89 -0.16 48.32
C GLN A 402 12.18 -0.75 47.74
N ASN A 403 12.46 -2.04 47.96
CA ASN A 403 13.66 -2.75 47.47
C ASN A 403 13.34 -4.24 47.33
N PHE A 404 12.36 -4.59 46.48
CA PHE A 404 11.86 -5.95 46.37
C PHE A 404 12.63 -6.79 45.37
N HIS A 405 13.28 -7.85 45.84
CA HIS A 405 13.95 -8.85 45.04
C HIS A 405 13.00 -10.02 44.81
N TYR A 406 12.45 -10.11 43.59
CA TYR A 406 11.51 -11.16 43.27
C TYR A 406 12.18 -12.36 42.58
N SER A 407 11.79 -13.56 42.97
CA SER A 407 12.09 -14.81 42.27
C SER A 407 10.94 -15.26 41.35
N VAL A 408 9.71 -14.84 41.69
CA VAL A 408 8.51 -15.07 40.89
C VAL A 408 7.83 -13.74 40.65
N LEU A 409 7.54 -13.48 39.40
CA LEU A 409 6.60 -12.47 38.92
C LEU A 409 5.73 -13.14 37.86
N GLU A 410 4.45 -13.24 38.12
CA GLU A 410 3.45 -13.70 37.19
C GLU A 410 2.42 -12.61 36.99
N SER A 411 1.96 -12.41 35.76
CA SER A 411 0.90 -11.46 35.46
C SER A 411 -0.21 -12.10 34.64
N THR A 412 -1.44 -11.76 34.93
CA THR A 412 -2.60 -11.94 34.07
C THR A 412 -2.91 -10.62 33.41
N ILE A 413 -3.32 -10.66 32.16
CA ILE A 413 -3.56 -9.48 31.32
C ILE A 413 -4.91 -9.65 30.65
N ASP A 414 -5.85 -8.79 30.97
CA ASP A 414 -7.13 -8.69 30.30
C ASP A 414 -7.26 -7.28 29.70
N TYR A 415 -7.70 -7.18 28.46
CA TYR A 415 -7.88 -5.93 27.75
C TYR A 415 -9.21 -5.95 27.02
N ASP A 416 -10.05 -4.97 27.28
CA ASP A 416 -11.37 -4.88 26.67
C ASP A 416 -11.40 -4.01 25.40
N GLU A 417 -12.51 -4.05 24.69
CA GLU A 417 -12.75 -3.33 23.46
C GLU A 417 -12.88 -1.81 23.69
N GLU A 418 -13.13 -1.36 24.90
CA GLU A 418 -13.15 0.04 25.32
C GLU A 418 -11.75 0.58 25.61
N GLY A 419 -10.74 -0.30 25.67
CA GLY A 419 -9.34 0.06 25.86
C GLY A 419 -8.87 0.01 27.31
N LYS A 420 -9.62 -0.62 28.19
CA LYS A 420 -9.21 -0.80 29.59
C LYS A 420 -8.37 -2.06 29.73
N LEU A 421 -7.21 -1.89 30.34
CA LEU A 421 -6.31 -2.97 30.75
C LEU A 421 -6.53 -3.30 32.21
N ALA A 422 -6.84 -4.56 32.51
CA ALA A 422 -6.79 -5.11 33.84
C ALA A 422 -5.55 -6.02 33.99
N LEU A 423 -4.69 -5.73 34.94
CA LEU A 423 -3.44 -6.41 35.17
C LEU A 423 -3.44 -7.01 36.57
N GLY A 424 -3.47 -8.34 36.68
CA GLY A 424 -3.23 -9.06 37.93
C GLY A 424 -1.73 -9.40 38.03
N LEU A 425 -1.11 -9.08 39.17
CA LEU A 425 0.32 -9.35 39.43
C LEU A 425 0.45 -10.23 40.67
N ARG A 426 1.17 -11.34 40.57
CA ARG A 426 1.65 -12.14 41.69
C ARG A 426 3.17 -12.04 41.77
N LEU A 427 3.66 -11.58 42.90
CA LEU A 427 5.06 -11.41 43.23
C LEU A 427 5.44 -12.28 44.42
N GLU A 428 6.52 -13.06 44.27
CA GLU A 428 7.14 -13.77 45.40
C GLU A 428 8.61 -13.41 45.48
N GLY A 429 9.06 -13.03 46.68
CA GLY A 429 10.43 -12.56 46.85
C GLY A 429 10.67 -12.05 48.27
N GLU A 430 11.68 -11.20 48.40
CA GLU A 430 12.07 -10.63 49.70
C GLU A 430 12.56 -9.18 49.53
N ASN A 431 12.49 -8.41 50.58
CA ASN A 431 13.29 -7.20 50.70
C ASN A 431 14.45 -7.46 51.70
N PRO A 432 15.71 -7.47 51.23
CA PRO A 432 16.87 -7.73 52.10
C PRO A 432 17.01 -6.77 53.26
N ASP A 433 16.46 -5.54 53.11
CA ASP A 433 16.55 -4.49 54.11
C ASP A 433 15.44 -4.61 55.19
N LEU A 434 14.46 -5.49 54.97
CA LEU A 434 13.29 -5.65 55.83
C LEU A 434 13.37 -6.98 56.63
N ARG A 435 13.46 -6.90 57.97
CA ARG A 435 13.44 -8.03 58.87
C ARG A 435 14.34 -9.22 58.52
N GLY A 436 15.52 -8.93 57.91
CA GLY A 436 16.48 -9.97 57.50
C GLY A 436 16.09 -10.81 56.30
N GLY A 437 15.29 -10.25 55.40
CA GLY A 437 14.95 -10.92 54.12
C GLY A 437 13.80 -11.97 54.28
N GLN A 438 12.77 -11.64 55.03
CA GLN A 438 11.61 -12.54 55.13
C GLN A 438 10.88 -12.66 53.80
N PRO A 439 10.58 -13.89 53.32
CA PRO A 439 9.79 -14.08 52.12
C PRO A 439 8.41 -13.42 52.22
N VAL A 440 8.03 -12.73 51.14
CA VAL A 440 6.74 -12.02 51.01
C VAL A 440 6.08 -12.47 49.71
N VAL A 441 4.77 -12.72 49.78
CA VAL A 441 3.93 -12.96 48.59
C VAL A 441 2.94 -11.80 48.46
N LEU A 442 2.91 -11.14 47.33
CA LEU A 442 2.04 -10.02 47.04
C LEU A 442 1.15 -10.34 45.84
N ASN A 443 -0.13 -9.99 45.95
CA ASN A 443 -1.07 -9.99 44.84
C ASN A 443 -1.57 -8.54 44.66
N ILE A 444 -1.38 -8.00 43.47
CA ILE A 444 -1.70 -6.59 43.14
C ILE A 444 -2.58 -6.61 41.89
N ASN A 445 -3.69 -5.88 41.91
CA ASN A 445 -4.52 -5.64 40.73
C ASN A 445 -4.42 -4.19 40.34
N LEU A 446 -4.18 -3.93 39.04
CA LEU A 446 -4.08 -2.61 38.46
C LEU A 446 -5.08 -2.51 37.32
N GLU A 447 -5.68 -1.35 37.15
CA GLU A 447 -6.54 -1.03 36.00
C GLU A 447 -6.00 0.25 35.34
N GLU A 448 -5.94 0.25 34.01
CA GLU A 448 -5.37 1.35 33.22
C GLU A 448 -6.19 1.60 31.95
N ASP A 449 -6.35 2.85 31.58
CA ASP A 449 -6.94 3.25 30.29
C ASP A 449 -5.80 3.45 29.27
N ILE A 450 -5.59 2.49 28.40
CA ILE A 450 -4.49 2.48 27.45
C ILE A 450 -4.62 3.58 26.38
N PRO A 451 -5.79 3.86 25.79
CA PRO A 451 -5.97 5.02 24.90
C PRO A 451 -5.59 6.36 25.53
N ALA A 452 -6.00 6.59 26.79
CA ALA A 452 -5.64 7.79 27.52
C ALA A 452 -4.12 7.86 27.80
N LEU A 453 -3.51 6.73 28.18
CA LEU A 453 -2.08 6.60 28.39
C LEU A 453 -1.28 6.93 27.13
N LEU A 454 -1.61 6.29 26.00
CA LEU A 454 -0.94 6.53 24.71
C LEU A 454 -1.08 7.98 24.26
N THR A 455 -2.26 8.58 24.44
CA THR A 455 -2.48 10.00 24.14
C THR A 455 -1.57 10.89 24.97
N SER A 456 -1.41 10.58 26.26
CA SER A 456 -0.51 11.31 27.17
C SER A 456 0.95 11.20 26.73
N LEU A 457 1.39 10.01 26.33
CA LEU A 457 2.76 9.77 25.84
C LEU A 457 3.03 10.52 24.53
N GLN A 458 2.10 10.50 23.58
CA GLN A 458 2.21 11.26 22.33
C GLN A 458 2.29 12.76 22.56
N LEU A 459 1.49 13.31 23.48
CA LEU A 459 1.54 14.73 23.84
C LEU A 459 2.89 15.10 24.50
N SER A 460 3.41 14.26 25.37
CA SER A 460 4.71 14.44 26.01
C SER A 460 5.86 14.41 25.00
N GLY A 461 5.83 13.49 24.04
CA GLY A 461 6.79 13.40 22.95
C GLY A 461 6.81 14.66 22.08
N ARG A 462 5.66 15.14 21.64
CA ARG A 462 5.51 16.36 20.84
C ARG A 462 5.99 17.63 21.57
N VAL A 463 5.73 17.72 22.87
CA VAL A 463 6.24 18.85 23.69
C VAL A 463 7.76 18.81 23.76
N ASN A 464 8.36 17.63 23.92
CA ASN A 464 9.82 17.48 23.96
C ASN A 464 10.46 17.78 22.59
N GLU A 465 9.88 17.37 21.49
CA GLU A 465 10.35 17.72 20.14
C GLU A 465 10.25 19.22 19.88
N ALA A 466 9.12 19.86 20.18
CA ALA A 466 8.93 21.29 20.01
C ALA A 466 9.89 22.12 20.88
N VAL A 467 10.19 21.66 22.10
CA VAL A 467 11.19 22.30 22.98
C VAL A 467 12.60 22.12 22.42
N THR A 468 12.94 20.91 21.94
CA THR A 468 14.25 20.61 21.34
C THR A 468 14.48 21.44 20.08
N GLU A 469 13.46 21.59 19.24
CA GLU A 469 13.54 22.38 18.01
C GLU A 469 13.70 23.88 18.32
N ARG A 470 12.95 24.43 19.26
CA ARG A 470 13.13 25.83 19.73
C ARG A 470 14.50 26.08 20.38
N VAL A 471 15.04 25.13 21.13
CA VAL A 471 16.38 25.21 21.69
C VAL A 471 17.43 25.20 20.59
N ARG A 472 17.27 24.33 19.58
CA ARG A 472 18.16 24.26 18.41
C ARG A 472 18.11 25.53 17.57
N GLU A 473 16.93 26.08 17.32
CA GLU A 473 16.77 27.39 16.65
C GLU A 473 17.44 28.54 17.41
N ARG A 474 17.26 28.59 18.72
CA ARG A 474 17.93 29.61 19.56
C ARG A 474 19.46 29.48 19.56
N LEU A 475 19.98 28.25 19.60
CA LEU A 475 21.43 28.01 19.53
C LEU A 475 22.00 28.38 18.14
N GLN A 476 21.24 28.17 17.08
CA GLN A 476 21.65 28.63 15.75
C GLN A 476 21.61 30.15 15.60
N GLN A 477 20.62 30.83 16.18
CA GLN A 477 20.54 32.30 16.19
C GLN A 477 21.64 32.93 17.03
N SER A 478 21.95 32.38 18.22
CA SER A 478 23.03 32.88 19.05
C SER A 478 24.45 32.60 18.51
N GLY A 479 24.60 31.59 17.64
CA GLY A 479 25.84 31.30 16.91
C GLY A 479 26.11 32.25 15.72
N GLN A 480 25.10 32.94 15.21
CA GLN A 480 25.23 33.95 14.15
C GLN A 480 25.52 35.36 14.65
N GLU A 481 25.25 35.67 15.92
CA GLU A 481 25.57 36.98 16.50
C GLU A 481 27.00 37.07 17.05
N ALA A 482 27.80 36.02 17.00
CA ALA A 482 29.16 35.99 17.56
C ALA A 482 30.26 35.91 16.46
N VAL A 483 30.16 36.74 15.42
CA VAL A 483 31.28 37.01 14.52
C VAL A 483 31.43 38.54 14.37
N PRO A 484 32.50 39.14 14.91
CA PRO A 484 32.78 40.57 14.79
C PRO A 484 33.22 40.97 13.37
#